data_3ee48e08b2cebb1933396abfb0ec3564
#
_entry.id   3ee48e08b2cebb1933396abfb0ec3564
#
_cell.length_a   1.000
_cell.length_b   1.000
_cell.length_c   1.000
_cell.angle_alpha   90.00
_cell.angle_beta   90.00
_cell.angle_gamma   90.00
#
_symmetry.space_group_name_H-M   'P 1'
#
loop_
_entity.id
_entity.type
_entity.pdbx_description
1 polymer ?
#
loop_
_entity_poly.entity_id
_entity_poly.type
_entity_poly.pdbx_seq_one_letter_code
_entity_poly.pdbx_strand_id
1 'polypeptide(L)'
;TFSGGLIDMTLFGIMQGNAKTHWLYIVLVGIVYFFVYWGVFTFLIKKFNFKTPGREADNEETKLYTRSDVNAKNGGKTDMTSVLILKGLGGKENIADIDCCATRLRITVHNSDAVSEDILKQSGAAGVIKKGNGIQVIYGPRVTVIKSHLEDFMESKESVDLSGYGVADNEIQTEKETAPKADGTELFLSSPIKGKAVPLEKVDDEVFSAGILGQGIAIEPSEGKVFAPVDGVVENIPKSKHAIAITADNDANILIHVGLDTVELDGNGFDVKVANGAKIKKGDLLMTFNLSGIKKQGYKMITPIVVCNADEFAEFKTVADGDVNVGDDVIRIVR
;
A
#
# COMPACT_ATOMS: atom_id res chain seq x y z
N THR A 1 0.94 37.38 -4.79
CA THR A 1 1.79 36.26 -5.25
C THR A 1 1.41 35.95 -6.67
N PHE A 2 2.28 36.31 -7.63
CA PHE A 2 2.08 35.96 -9.02
C PHE A 2 2.49 34.51 -9.22
N SER A 3 1.59 33.69 -9.75
CA SER A 3 1.93 32.38 -10.30
C SER A 3 2.47 32.62 -11.72
N GLY A 4 3.67 32.15 -12.04
CA GLY A 4 4.31 32.37 -13.34
C GLY A 4 3.72 31.51 -14.47
N GLY A 5 2.42 31.18 -14.42
CA GLY A 5 1.77 30.28 -15.38
C GLY A 5 1.29 30.96 -16.66
N LEU A 6 0.95 30.14 -17.66
CA LEU A 6 0.43 30.61 -18.95
C LEU A 6 -0.85 31.45 -18.81
N ILE A 7 -1.68 31.14 -17.82
CA ILE A 7 -2.93 31.87 -17.54
C ILE A 7 -2.62 33.30 -17.10
N ASP A 8 -1.67 33.48 -16.16
CA ASP A 8 -1.29 34.80 -15.68
C ASP A 8 -0.61 35.62 -16.78
N MET A 9 0.23 35.00 -17.59
CA MET A 9 0.83 35.64 -18.76
C MET A 9 -0.25 36.11 -19.75
N THR A 10 -1.31 35.36 -19.94
CA THR A 10 -2.41 35.72 -20.82
C THR A 10 -3.23 36.87 -20.24
N LEU A 11 -3.69 36.76 -19.01
CA LEU A 11 -4.58 37.73 -18.36
C LEU A 11 -3.88 39.06 -18.03
N PHE A 12 -2.68 39.01 -17.47
CA PHE A 12 -1.96 40.18 -16.98
C PHE A 12 -0.86 40.67 -17.94
N GLY A 13 -0.47 39.85 -18.92
CA GLY A 13 0.52 40.19 -19.93
C GLY A 13 -0.13 40.58 -21.27
N ILE A 14 -0.63 39.57 -22.00
CA ILE A 14 -1.09 39.73 -23.38
C ILE A 14 -2.34 40.64 -23.48
N MET A 15 -3.35 40.39 -22.63
CA MET A 15 -4.60 41.16 -22.63
C MET A 15 -4.43 42.64 -22.24
N GLN A 16 -3.41 42.95 -21.43
CA GLN A 16 -3.10 44.33 -21.03
C GLN A 16 -2.30 45.10 -22.10
N GLY A 17 -1.82 44.41 -23.12
CA GLY A 17 -1.04 44.96 -24.23
C GLY A 17 0.45 45.15 -23.90
N ASN A 18 1.29 44.95 -24.94
CA ASN A 18 2.75 44.97 -24.80
C ASN A 18 3.30 46.37 -24.38
N ALA A 19 2.60 47.45 -24.72
CA ALA A 19 3.02 48.81 -24.34
C ALA A 19 3.00 49.03 -22.83
N LYS A 20 2.19 48.32 -22.03
CA LYS A 20 2.09 48.45 -20.59
C LYS A 20 2.89 47.34 -19.87
N THR A 21 2.93 46.13 -20.39
CA THR A 21 3.44 44.95 -19.67
C THR A 21 4.78 44.44 -20.20
N HIS A 22 5.15 44.85 -21.42
CA HIS A 22 6.38 44.39 -22.10
C HIS A 22 6.48 42.85 -22.15
N TRP A 23 5.34 42.12 -22.25
CA TRP A 23 5.29 40.68 -22.16
C TRP A 23 6.15 39.95 -23.22
N LEU A 24 6.44 40.60 -24.36
CA LEU A 24 7.33 40.04 -25.39
C LEU A 24 8.74 39.79 -24.87
N TYR A 25 9.21 40.58 -23.90
CA TYR A 25 10.52 40.32 -23.28
C TYR A 25 10.56 39.00 -22.50
N ILE A 26 9.43 38.57 -21.94
CA ILE A 26 9.33 37.27 -21.25
C ILE A 26 9.63 36.14 -22.20
N VAL A 27 9.12 36.21 -23.44
CA VAL A 27 9.38 35.22 -24.48
C VAL A 27 10.86 35.19 -24.87
N LEU A 28 11.47 36.37 -25.09
CA LEU A 28 12.89 36.47 -25.41
C LEU A 28 13.78 35.92 -24.27
N VAL A 29 13.48 36.31 -23.04
CA VAL A 29 14.17 35.80 -21.85
C VAL A 29 13.98 34.30 -21.72
N GLY A 30 12.77 33.77 -21.97
CA GLY A 30 12.47 32.36 -21.97
C GLY A 30 13.33 31.55 -22.96
N ILE A 31 13.55 32.07 -24.15
CA ILE A 31 14.44 31.43 -25.15
C ILE A 31 15.88 31.38 -24.64
N VAL A 32 16.39 32.47 -24.06
CA VAL A 32 17.75 32.51 -23.49
C VAL A 32 17.89 31.50 -22.34
N TYR A 33 16.91 31.48 -21.41
CA TYR A 33 16.91 30.51 -20.33
C TYR A 33 16.83 29.07 -20.83
N PHE A 34 16.04 28.79 -21.86
CA PHE A 34 16.00 27.44 -22.47
C PHE A 34 17.40 26.95 -22.88
N PHE A 35 18.17 27.77 -23.59
CA PHE A 35 19.50 27.37 -24.01
C PHE A 35 20.49 27.27 -22.84
N VAL A 36 20.38 28.16 -21.83
CA VAL A 36 21.21 28.09 -20.63
C VAL A 36 20.91 26.80 -19.87
N TYR A 37 19.63 26.49 -19.59
CA TYR A 37 19.26 25.24 -18.93
C TYR A 37 19.70 24.02 -19.74
N TRP A 38 19.42 23.99 -21.04
CA TRP A 38 19.83 22.88 -21.90
C TRP A 38 21.35 22.66 -21.86
N GLY A 39 22.14 23.71 -21.96
CA GLY A 39 23.59 23.64 -21.89
C GLY A 39 24.13 23.16 -20.55
N VAL A 40 23.63 23.77 -19.46
CA VAL A 40 24.05 23.43 -18.09
C VAL A 40 23.68 21.98 -17.74
N PHE A 41 22.42 21.59 -17.99
CA PHE A 41 21.99 20.21 -17.71
C PHE A 41 22.73 19.19 -18.56
N THR A 42 22.92 19.45 -19.86
CA THR A 42 23.69 18.56 -20.74
C THR A 42 25.13 18.40 -20.26
N PHE A 43 25.75 19.51 -19.84
CA PHE A 43 27.12 19.49 -19.30
C PHE A 43 27.19 18.70 -17.98
N LEU A 44 26.29 18.96 -17.04
CA LEU A 44 26.27 18.28 -15.75
C LEU A 44 25.98 16.78 -15.90
N ILE A 45 25.00 16.41 -16.73
CA ILE A 45 24.66 15.02 -17.01
C ILE A 45 25.86 14.27 -17.61
N LYS A 46 26.58 14.89 -18.58
CA LYS A 46 27.76 14.27 -19.18
C LYS A 46 28.95 14.21 -18.23
N LYS A 47 29.20 15.29 -17.46
CA LYS A 47 30.35 15.38 -16.56
C LYS A 47 30.24 14.47 -15.35
N PHE A 48 29.05 14.38 -14.75
CA PHE A 48 28.81 13.58 -13.54
C PHE A 48 28.16 12.21 -13.83
N ASN A 49 27.96 11.90 -15.12
CA ASN A 49 27.35 10.64 -15.57
C ASN A 49 26.05 10.30 -14.83
N PHE A 50 25.18 11.32 -14.62
CA PHE A 50 23.90 11.09 -13.98
C PHE A 50 23.07 10.11 -14.80
N LYS A 51 22.54 9.09 -14.12
CA LYS A 51 21.57 8.15 -14.70
C LYS A 51 20.24 8.86 -14.87
N THR A 52 20.01 9.40 -16.05
CA THR A 52 18.72 10.00 -16.44
C THR A 52 17.92 9.01 -17.25
N PRO A 53 16.56 9.03 -17.23
CA PRO A 53 15.74 8.16 -18.05
C PRO A 53 16.20 8.16 -19.52
N GLY A 54 16.46 6.98 -20.09
CA GLY A 54 16.99 6.80 -21.44
C GLY A 54 18.51 6.76 -21.56
N ARG A 55 19.26 6.76 -20.44
CA ARG A 55 20.72 6.56 -20.39
C ARG A 55 21.13 5.44 -19.42
N GLU A 56 20.26 4.48 -19.25
CA GLU A 56 20.54 3.26 -18.49
C GLU A 56 21.47 2.34 -19.31
N ALA A 57 22.31 1.56 -18.63
CA ALA A 57 23.21 0.63 -19.33
C ALA A 57 22.39 -0.41 -20.09
N ASP A 58 22.84 -0.80 -21.28
CA ASP A 58 22.14 -1.69 -22.23
C ASP A 58 21.70 -3.07 -21.69
N ASN A 59 21.96 -3.37 -20.41
CA ASN A 59 21.60 -4.61 -19.74
C ASN A 59 20.44 -4.47 -18.74
N GLU A 60 19.93 -3.27 -18.47
CA GLU A 60 18.68 -3.07 -17.76
C GLU A 60 17.66 -2.53 -18.75
N GLU A 61 16.86 -3.42 -19.33
CA GLU A 61 15.69 -3.03 -20.11
C GLU A 61 14.68 -2.34 -19.18
N THR A 62 14.90 -1.06 -18.90
CA THR A 62 13.83 -0.20 -18.42
C THR A 62 12.93 0.14 -19.59
N LYS A 63 12.21 -0.86 -20.07
CA LYS A 63 11.00 -0.60 -20.83
C LYS A 63 10.08 0.17 -19.91
N LEU A 64 9.82 1.44 -20.24
CA LEU A 64 8.58 2.08 -19.83
C LEU A 64 7.46 1.22 -20.40
N TYR A 65 6.99 0.27 -19.58
CA TYR A 65 5.85 -0.55 -19.94
C TYR A 65 4.66 0.39 -20.07
N THR A 66 4.21 0.58 -21.30
CA THR A 66 2.92 1.20 -21.52
C THR A 66 1.84 0.26 -20.96
N ARG A 67 0.67 0.80 -20.61
CA ARG A 67 -0.48 0.01 -20.13
C ARG A 67 -0.78 -1.18 -21.05
N SER A 68 -0.56 -1.02 -22.37
CA SER A 68 -0.67 -2.08 -23.37
C SER A 68 0.42 -3.15 -23.26
N ASP A 69 1.64 -2.81 -22.86
CA ASP A 69 2.75 -3.77 -22.73
C ASP A 69 2.59 -4.64 -21.48
N VAL A 70 2.05 -4.09 -20.40
CA VAL A 70 1.71 -4.84 -19.18
C VAL A 70 0.56 -5.80 -19.48
N ASN A 71 -0.48 -5.35 -20.19
CA ASN A 71 -1.59 -6.20 -20.60
C ASN A 71 -1.17 -7.28 -21.60
N ALA A 72 -0.21 -7.03 -22.48
CA ALA A 72 0.31 -8.02 -23.42
C ALA A 72 1.22 -9.07 -22.74
N LYS A 73 1.97 -8.71 -21.67
CA LYS A 73 2.76 -9.66 -20.87
C LYS A 73 1.89 -10.55 -19.99
N ASN A 74 0.76 -10.07 -19.51
CA ASN A 74 -0.22 -10.85 -18.76
C ASN A 74 -1.10 -11.73 -19.69
N GLY A 75 -0.78 -11.80 -20.99
CA GLY A 75 -1.18 -12.82 -21.95
C GLY A 75 -2.66 -13.21 -21.90
N GLY A 76 -3.59 -12.24 -21.96
CA GLY A 76 -5.01 -12.57 -22.10
C GLY A 76 -5.64 -13.39 -20.95
N LYS A 77 -4.96 -13.56 -19.82
CA LYS A 77 -5.58 -14.06 -18.60
C LYS A 77 -6.47 -12.95 -18.07
N THR A 78 -7.76 -13.10 -18.24
CA THR A 78 -8.79 -12.31 -17.53
C THR A 78 -8.37 -12.30 -16.07
N ASP A 79 -8.28 -11.11 -15.45
CA ASP A 79 -7.94 -11.00 -14.02
C ASP A 79 -9.07 -11.66 -13.22
N MET A 80 -8.89 -12.96 -12.95
CA MET A 80 -9.89 -13.78 -12.27
C MET A 80 -10.23 -13.21 -10.90
N THR A 81 -9.29 -12.58 -10.22
CA THR A 81 -9.52 -11.92 -8.94
C THR A 81 -10.52 -10.79 -9.09
N SER A 82 -10.35 -9.88 -10.05
CA SER A 82 -11.30 -8.79 -10.31
C SER A 82 -12.66 -9.30 -10.76
N VAL A 83 -12.72 -10.37 -11.57
CA VAL A 83 -13.99 -11.02 -11.97
C VAL A 83 -14.74 -11.55 -10.75
N LEU A 84 -14.05 -12.29 -9.86
CA LEU A 84 -14.64 -12.85 -8.65
C LEU A 84 -15.09 -11.76 -7.68
N ILE A 85 -14.32 -10.68 -7.55
CA ILE A 85 -14.71 -9.53 -6.72
C ILE A 85 -16.00 -8.91 -7.26
N LEU A 86 -16.06 -8.60 -8.55
CA LEU A 86 -17.27 -8.01 -9.15
C LEU A 86 -18.47 -8.93 -9.00
N LYS A 87 -18.30 -10.22 -9.27
CA LYS A 87 -19.37 -11.22 -9.11
C LYS A 87 -19.82 -11.32 -7.66
N GLY A 88 -18.87 -11.37 -6.71
CA GLY A 88 -19.14 -11.44 -5.27
C GLY A 88 -19.82 -10.18 -4.72
N LEU A 89 -19.60 -9.03 -5.34
CA LEU A 89 -20.27 -7.77 -4.99
C LEU A 89 -21.66 -7.60 -5.65
N GLY A 90 -22.10 -8.56 -6.47
CA GLY A 90 -23.39 -8.48 -7.17
C GLY A 90 -23.35 -7.75 -8.51
N GLY A 91 -22.15 -7.59 -9.10
CA GLY A 91 -21.92 -6.94 -10.38
C GLY A 91 -21.54 -5.45 -10.27
N LYS A 92 -21.02 -4.91 -11.38
CA LYS A 92 -20.56 -3.52 -11.45
C LYS A 92 -21.66 -2.51 -11.09
N GLU A 93 -22.90 -2.78 -11.52
CA GLU A 93 -24.05 -1.91 -11.28
C GLU A 93 -24.47 -1.81 -9.81
N ASN A 94 -24.03 -2.79 -8.98
CA ASN A 94 -24.29 -2.77 -7.55
C ASN A 94 -23.26 -1.92 -6.76
N ILE A 95 -22.17 -1.51 -7.37
CA ILE A 95 -21.09 -0.78 -6.71
C ILE A 95 -21.34 0.72 -6.84
N ALA A 96 -21.50 1.41 -5.70
CA ALA A 96 -21.64 2.86 -5.65
C ALA A 96 -20.28 3.57 -5.49
N ASP A 97 -19.37 3.01 -4.70
CA ASP A 97 -18.05 3.58 -4.43
C ASP A 97 -17.05 2.50 -4.04
N ILE A 98 -15.77 2.70 -4.38
CA ILE A 98 -14.67 1.80 -4.03
C ILE A 98 -13.51 2.62 -3.46
N ASP A 99 -13.12 2.30 -2.23
CA ASP A 99 -11.91 2.81 -1.59
C ASP A 99 -11.14 1.68 -0.92
N CYS A 100 -9.95 1.94 -0.42
CA CYS A 100 -9.19 0.98 0.38
C CYS A 100 -8.43 1.68 1.52
N CYS A 101 -8.22 0.95 2.61
CA CYS A 101 -7.23 1.30 3.62
C CYS A 101 -5.99 0.40 3.48
N ALA A 102 -5.16 0.28 4.52
CA ALA A 102 -3.93 -0.51 4.46
C ALA A 102 -4.14 -2.00 4.12
N THR A 103 -5.30 -2.57 4.48
CA THR A 103 -5.54 -4.03 4.39
C THR A 103 -6.91 -4.41 3.87
N ARG A 104 -7.84 -3.44 3.72
CA ARG A 104 -9.24 -3.71 3.39
C ARG A 104 -9.67 -2.91 2.17
N LEU A 105 -10.31 -3.58 1.24
CA LEU A 105 -11.10 -2.95 0.19
C LEU A 105 -12.42 -2.51 0.83
N ARG A 106 -12.75 -1.23 0.74
CA ARG A 106 -13.97 -0.63 1.28
C ARG A 106 -14.89 -0.30 0.12
N ILE A 107 -16.04 -0.95 0.08
CA ILE A 107 -17.00 -0.81 -1.00
C ILE A 107 -18.33 -0.35 -0.42
N THR A 108 -18.95 0.64 -1.06
CA THR A 108 -20.35 0.96 -0.83
C THR A 108 -21.17 0.35 -1.95
N VAL A 109 -22.16 -0.47 -1.61
CA VAL A 109 -23.06 -1.12 -2.58
C VAL A 109 -24.46 -0.54 -2.51
N HIS A 110 -25.21 -0.63 -3.62
CA HIS A 110 -26.61 -0.22 -3.65
C HIS A 110 -27.51 -1.25 -2.93
N ASN A 111 -27.20 -2.54 -3.08
CA ASN A 111 -27.94 -3.65 -2.46
C ASN A 111 -26.96 -4.64 -1.81
N SER A 112 -26.95 -4.69 -0.47
CA SER A 112 -26.11 -5.60 0.31
C SER A 112 -26.55 -7.07 0.24
N ASP A 113 -27.81 -7.36 -0.13
CA ASP A 113 -28.31 -8.72 -0.26
C ASP A 113 -27.79 -9.43 -1.51
N ALA A 114 -27.33 -8.65 -2.51
CA ALA A 114 -26.70 -9.18 -3.71
C ALA A 114 -25.23 -9.60 -3.49
N VAL A 115 -24.67 -9.31 -2.30
CA VAL A 115 -23.24 -9.58 -2.01
C VAL A 115 -23.07 -11.01 -1.48
N SER A 116 -22.28 -11.80 -2.19
CA SER A 116 -21.90 -13.18 -1.83
C SER A 116 -20.52 -13.23 -1.16
N GLU A 117 -20.48 -13.54 0.12
CA GLU A 117 -19.23 -13.68 0.88
C GLU A 117 -18.38 -14.85 0.38
N ASP A 118 -19.03 -15.96 -0.03
CA ASP A 118 -18.31 -17.15 -0.49
C ASP A 118 -17.54 -16.88 -1.78
N ILE A 119 -18.12 -16.11 -2.71
CA ILE A 119 -17.44 -15.72 -3.95
C ILE A 119 -16.30 -14.74 -3.65
N LEU A 120 -16.50 -13.80 -2.69
CA LEU A 120 -15.45 -12.89 -2.27
C LEU A 120 -14.28 -13.63 -1.60
N LYS A 121 -14.54 -14.65 -0.81
CA LYS A 121 -13.48 -15.51 -0.25
C LYS A 121 -12.72 -16.27 -1.34
N GLN A 122 -13.41 -16.74 -2.38
CA GLN A 122 -12.76 -17.38 -3.54
C GLN A 122 -11.82 -16.44 -4.32
N SER A 123 -12.00 -15.12 -4.21
CA SER A 123 -11.09 -14.14 -4.81
C SER A 123 -9.77 -13.96 -4.02
N GLY A 124 -9.57 -14.71 -2.94
CA GLY A 124 -8.42 -14.63 -2.05
C GLY A 124 -8.63 -13.67 -0.86
N ALA A 125 -9.86 -13.28 -0.58
CA ALA A 125 -10.16 -12.49 0.62
C ALA A 125 -10.03 -13.33 1.89
N ALA A 126 -9.28 -12.84 2.87
CA ALA A 126 -9.16 -13.45 4.20
C ALA A 126 -10.47 -13.37 5.00
N GLY A 127 -11.31 -12.36 4.73
CA GLY A 127 -12.61 -12.19 5.38
C GLY A 127 -13.44 -11.09 4.74
N VAL A 128 -14.74 -11.09 5.05
CA VAL A 128 -15.70 -10.08 4.58
C VAL A 128 -16.52 -9.59 5.75
N ILE A 129 -16.61 -8.27 5.90
CA ILE A 129 -17.42 -7.62 6.94
C ILE A 129 -18.51 -6.82 6.24
N LYS A 130 -19.77 -7.09 6.57
CA LYS A 130 -20.94 -6.36 6.07
C LYS A 130 -21.49 -5.44 7.17
N LYS A 131 -21.62 -4.15 6.87
CA LYS A 131 -22.21 -3.17 7.78
C LYS A 131 -23.19 -2.29 7.00
N GLY A 132 -24.44 -2.72 6.93
CA GLY A 132 -25.43 -2.11 6.04
C GLY A 132 -24.97 -2.23 4.58
N ASN A 133 -24.96 -1.12 3.85
CA ASN A 133 -24.47 -1.07 2.46
C ASN A 133 -22.95 -0.95 2.34
N GLY A 134 -22.23 -0.83 3.46
CA GLY A 134 -20.77 -0.80 3.49
C GLY A 134 -20.21 -2.23 3.61
N ILE A 135 -19.42 -2.63 2.61
CA ILE A 135 -18.75 -3.94 2.54
C ILE A 135 -17.26 -3.71 2.70
N GLN A 136 -16.62 -4.44 3.60
CA GLN A 136 -15.17 -4.44 3.76
C GLN A 136 -14.64 -5.82 3.44
N VAL A 137 -13.81 -5.91 2.42
CA VAL A 137 -13.18 -7.17 1.99
C VAL A 137 -11.71 -7.12 2.35
N ILE A 138 -11.23 -8.09 3.13
CA ILE A 138 -9.89 -8.10 3.73
C ILE A 138 -8.95 -8.86 2.81
N TYR A 139 -7.99 -8.14 2.21
CA TYR A 139 -6.96 -8.71 1.31
C TYR A 139 -5.54 -8.55 1.86
N GLY A 140 -5.39 -7.93 3.05
CA GLY A 140 -4.08 -7.61 3.60
C GLY A 140 -3.35 -6.50 2.81
N PRO A 141 -2.00 -6.42 2.92
CA PRO A 141 -1.21 -5.32 2.34
C PRO A 141 -1.34 -5.15 0.83
N ARG A 142 -1.72 -6.21 0.10
CA ARG A 142 -1.90 -6.20 -1.38
C ARG A 142 -3.17 -5.49 -1.84
N VAL A 143 -4.00 -4.99 -0.94
CA VAL A 143 -5.30 -4.39 -1.26
C VAL A 143 -5.23 -3.21 -2.23
N THR A 144 -4.18 -2.40 -2.16
CA THR A 144 -4.00 -1.24 -3.07
C THR A 144 -3.81 -1.69 -4.52
N VAL A 145 -3.04 -2.76 -4.72
CA VAL A 145 -2.82 -3.36 -6.05
C VAL A 145 -4.13 -3.97 -6.56
N ILE A 146 -4.85 -4.71 -5.70
CA ILE A 146 -6.16 -5.30 -6.03
C ILE A 146 -7.17 -4.23 -6.40
N LYS A 147 -7.22 -3.12 -5.65
CA LYS A 147 -8.09 -1.96 -5.98
C LYS A 147 -7.78 -1.42 -7.37
N SER A 148 -6.50 -1.17 -7.66
CA SER A 148 -6.08 -0.64 -8.96
C SER A 148 -6.47 -1.56 -10.12
N HIS A 149 -6.26 -2.87 -9.98
CA HIS A 149 -6.64 -3.86 -10.99
C HIS A 149 -8.17 -3.92 -11.17
N LEU A 150 -8.92 -3.86 -10.07
CA LEU A 150 -10.38 -3.86 -10.10
C LEU A 150 -10.92 -2.61 -10.81
N GLU A 151 -10.39 -1.43 -10.51
CA GLU A 151 -10.76 -0.17 -11.17
C GLU A 151 -10.43 -0.21 -12.67
N ASP A 152 -9.23 -0.67 -13.04
CA ASP A 152 -8.81 -0.85 -14.44
C ASP A 152 -9.73 -1.85 -15.17
N PHE A 153 -10.11 -2.94 -14.51
CA PHE A 153 -11.03 -3.93 -15.05
C PHE A 153 -12.43 -3.36 -15.25
N MET A 154 -12.92 -2.56 -14.31
CA MET A 154 -14.23 -1.89 -14.42
C MET A 154 -14.28 -0.81 -15.51
N GLU A 155 -13.14 -0.15 -15.79
CA GLU A 155 -13.03 0.84 -16.88
C GLU A 155 -12.87 0.18 -18.26
N SER A 156 -12.39 -1.07 -18.31
CA SER A 156 -12.28 -1.81 -19.56
C SER A 156 -13.67 -2.01 -20.18
N LYS A 157 -13.80 -1.81 -21.52
CA LYS A 157 -15.07 -1.99 -22.26
C LYS A 157 -15.43 -3.47 -22.49
N GLU A 158 -14.67 -4.40 -21.95
CA GLU A 158 -14.99 -5.82 -22.01
C GLU A 158 -16.21 -6.09 -21.11
N SER A 159 -17.36 -6.25 -21.73
CA SER A 159 -18.52 -6.84 -21.09
C SER A 159 -18.22 -8.33 -20.84
N VAL A 160 -17.59 -8.60 -19.69
CA VAL A 160 -17.40 -9.99 -19.27
C VAL A 160 -18.77 -10.54 -18.89
N ASP A 161 -19.25 -11.49 -19.68
CA ASP A 161 -20.46 -12.25 -19.35
C ASP A 161 -20.17 -13.05 -18.07
N LEU A 162 -20.58 -12.51 -16.93
CA LEU A 162 -20.42 -13.11 -15.60
C LEU A 162 -21.28 -14.39 -15.45
N SER A 163 -22.22 -14.66 -16.36
CA SER A 163 -23.13 -15.82 -16.32
C SER A 163 -22.42 -17.15 -16.65
N GLY A 164 -21.31 -17.09 -17.39
CA GLY A 164 -20.54 -18.28 -17.77
C GLY A 164 -19.61 -18.84 -16.68
N TYR A 165 -19.36 -18.09 -15.63
CA TYR A 165 -18.54 -18.52 -14.48
C TYR A 165 -19.42 -19.10 -13.39
N GLY A 166 -20.08 -20.23 -13.70
CA GLY A 166 -20.85 -21.01 -12.74
C GLY A 166 -19.91 -21.67 -11.71
N VAL A 167 -20.42 -21.81 -10.49
CA VAL A 167 -19.84 -22.67 -9.46
C VAL A 167 -19.92 -24.12 -9.97
N ALA A 168 -18.96 -24.54 -10.76
CA ALA A 168 -18.66 -25.96 -10.94
C ALA A 168 -17.62 -26.30 -9.89
N ASP A 169 -17.83 -27.41 -9.16
CA ASP A 169 -16.89 -28.03 -8.22
C ASP A 169 -15.59 -28.51 -8.95
N ASN A 170 -14.99 -27.64 -9.71
CA ASN A 170 -13.64 -27.81 -10.18
C ASN A 170 -12.77 -27.03 -9.21
N GLU A 171 -11.95 -27.76 -8.48
CA GLU A 171 -10.75 -27.25 -7.83
C GLU A 171 -10.13 -26.18 -8.74
N ILE A 172 -10.48 -24.93 -8.49
CA ILE A 172 -9.68 -23.82 -8.97
C ILE A 172 -8.38 -24.04 -8.23
N GLN A 173 -7.42 -24.65 -8.94
CA GLN A 173 -6.03 -24.49 -8.57
C GLN A 173 -5.80 -22.97 -8.60
N THR A 174 -6.10 -22.28 -7.46
CA THR A 174 -5.19 -21.26 -7.04
C THR A 174 -3.85 -21.96 -7.25
N GLU A 175 -3.03 -21.48 -8.19
CA GLU A 175 -1.61 -21.69 -8.05
C GLU A 175 -1.33 -21.22 -6.62
N LYS A 176 -1.38 -22.14 -5.66
CA LYS A 176 -0.52 -22.12 -4.52
C LYS A 176 0.83 -21.97 -5.20
N GLU A 177 1.34 -20.74 -5.25
CA GLU A 177 2.77 -20.58 -5.34
C GLU A 177 3.27 -21.60 -4.34
N THR A 178 3.87 -22.63 -4.87
CA THR A 178 4.38 -23.77 -4.10
C THR A 178 5.09 -23.17 -2.92
N ALA A 179 4.61 -23.47 -1.72
CA ALA A 179 5.24 -23.02 -0.48
C ALA A 179 6.75 -23.18 -0.69
N PRO A 180 7.55 -22.13 -0.52
CA PRO A 180 8.97 -22.22 -0.79
C PRO A 180 9.48 -23.41 0.00
N LYS A 181 10.29 -24.27 -0.65
CA LYS A 181 10.85 -25.44 0.01
C LYS A 181 11.49 -24.95 1.31
N ALA A 182 11.07 -25.53 2.44
CA ALA A 182 11.63 -25.24 3.74
C ALA A 182 13.16 -25.37 3.62
N ASP A 183 13.87 -24.25 3.64
CA ASP A 183 15.33 -24.22 3.60
C ASP A 183 15.92 -24.12 5.01
N GLY A 184 15.04 -24.03 6.02
CA GLY A 184 15.42 -23.90 7.42
C GLY A 184 15.95 -22.52 7.80
N THR A 185 15.78 -21.50 6.94
CA THR A 185 16.21 -20.13 7.24
C THR A 185 15.32 -19.53 8.32
N GLU A 186 15.92 -19.13 9.43
CA GLU A 186 15.24 -18.45 10.52
C GLU A 186 15.28 -16.94 10.33
N LEU A 187 14.15 -16.27 10.56
CA LEU A 187 14.08 -14.82 10.68
C LEU A 187 13.50 -14.43 12.04
N PHE A 188 14.18 -13.49 12.70
CA PHE A 188 13.69 -12.86 13.91
C PHE A 188 13.23 -11.44 13.60
N LEU A 189 11.94 -11.18 13.82
CA LEU A 189 11.41 -9.83 13.80
C LEU A 189 11.67 -9.18 15.14
N SER A 190 12.32 -8.03 15.12
CA SER A 190 12.52 -7.27 16.35
C SER A 190 11.33 -6.39 16.67
N SER A 191 11.18 -6.04 17.94
CA SER A 191 10.18 -5.06 18.36
C SER A 191 10.40 -3.71 17.66
N PRO A 192 9.44 -3.22 16.88
CA PRO A 192 9.53 -1.92 16.25
C PRO A 192 9.23 -0.77 17.20
N ILE A 193 8.70 -1.07 18.39
CA ILE A 193 8.23 -0.07 19.36
C ILE A 193 8.62 -0.50 20.76
N LYS A 194 9.06 0.45 21.58
CA LYS A 194 9.25 0.22 23.01
C LYS A 194 7.91 0.22 23.73
N GLY A 195 7.64 -0.81 24.55
CA GLY A 195 6.41 -0.92 25.28
C GLY A 195 6.21 -2.26 25.94
N LYS A 196 4.95 -2.66 26.10
CA LYS A 196 4.58 -3.96 26.68
C LYS A 196 3.99 -4.86 25.61
N ALA A 197 4.58 -6.02 25.40
CA ALA A 197 4.07 -7.06 24.52
C ALA A 197 2.78 -7.67 25.07
N VAL A 198 1.81 -7.85 24.18
CA VAL A 198 0.49 -8.38 24.48
C VAL A 198 0.13 -9.39 23.39
N PRO A 199 -0.36 -10.59 23.73
CA PRO A 199 -0.88 -11.54 22.73
C PRO A 199 -1.91 -10.91 21.83
N LEU A 200 -1.88 -11.24 20.53
CA LEU A 200 -2.77 -10.63 19.53
C LEU A 200 -4.24 -10.89 19.83
N GLU A 201 -4.55 -12.04 20.42
CA GLU A 201 -5.92 -12.46 20.84
C GLU A 201 -6.54 -11.54 21.91
N LYS A 202 -5.71 -10.75 22.61
CA LYS A 202 -6.15 -9.80 23.64
C LYS A 202 -6.40 -8.39 23.10
N VAL A 203 -6.18 -8.17 21.81
CA VAL A 203 -6.47 -6.90 21.17
C VAL A 203 -7.98 -6.75 21.03
N ASP A 204 -8.53 -5.61 21.43
CA ASP A 204 -9.95 -5.30 21.33
C ASP A 204 -10.32 -4.82 19.91
N ASP A 205 -10.06 -5.68 18.94
CA ASP A 205 -10.44 -5.57 17.53
C ASP A 205 -10.55 -6.99 16.96
N GLU A 206 -11.73 -7.34 16.44
CA GLU A 206 -12.05 -8.69 15.97
C GLU A 206 -11.15 -9.15 14.80
N VAL A 207 -10.66 -8.22 13.97
CA VAL A 207 -9.83 -8.55 12.82
C VAL A 207 -8.41 -8.97 13.24
N PHE A 208 -7.88 -8.29 14.27
CA PHE A 208 -6.58 -8.64 14.82
C PHE A 208 -6.66 -9.85 15.76
N SER A 209 -7.62 -9.84 16.69
CA SER A 209 -7.74 -10.89 17.71
C SER A 209 -8.11 -12.26 17.14
N ALA A 210 -8.89 -12.29 16.04
CA ALA A 210 -9.22 -13.53 15.34
C ALA A 210 -8.13 -14.00 14.36
N GLY A 211 -7.00 -13.26 14.24
CA GLY A 211 -5.92 -13.61 13.33
C GLY A 211 -6.27 -13.53 11.83
N ILE A 212 -7.32 -12.80 11.47
CA ILE A 212 -7.81 -12.71 10.07
C ILE A 212 -6.74 -12.11 9.15
N LEU A 213 -5.91 -11.20 9.67
CA LEU A 213 -4.82 -10.56 8.91
C LEU A 213 -3.51 -11.36 8.93
N GLY A 214 -3.45 -12.48 9.65
CA GLY A 214 -2.27 -13.29 9.86
C GLY A 214 -1.95 -13.46 11.35
N GLN A 215 -0.76 -13.97 11.64
CA GLN A 215 -0.29 -14.20 13.01
C GLN A 215 0.64 -13.08 13.47
N GLY A 216 0.64 -12.77 14.76
CA GLY A 216 1.44 -11.66 15.25
C GLY A 216 1.42 -11.48 16.75
N ILE A 217 1.85 -10.28 17.15
CA ILE A 217 1.87 -9.80 18.53
C ILE A 217 1.39 -8.34 18.53
N ALA A 218 0.89 -7.85 19.63
CA ALA A 218 0.61 -6.43 19.80
C ALA A 218 1.52 -5.81 20.87
N ILE A 219 1.81 -4.53 20.75
CA ILE A 219 2.61 -3.81 21.75
C ILE A 219 1.81 -2.60 22.23
N GLU A 220 1.68 -2.44 23.55
CA GLU A 220 1.25 -1.18 24.17
C GLU A 220 2.45 -0.22 24.20
N PRO A 221 2.46 0.86 23.38
CA PRO A 221 3.62 1.71 23.26
C PRO A 221 3.82 2.59 24.50
N SER A 222 5.07 2.70 24.94
CA SER A 222 5.52 3.68 25.95
C SER A 222 6.11 4.94 25.32
N GLU A 223 6.46 4.90 24.02
CA GLU A 223 7.04 5.98 23.24
C GLU A 223 6.36 6.09 21.87
N GLY A 224 6.37 7.30 21.28
CA GLY A 224 5.77 7.57 19.97
C GLY A 224 6.74 7.40 18.80
N LYS A 225 7.45 6.26 18.70
CA LYS A 225 8.41 5.99 17.63
C LYS A 225 8.25 4.56 17.12
N VAL A 226 8.31 4.40 15.81
CA VAL A 226 8.26 3.11 15.12
C VAL A 226 9.53 2.92 14.33
N PHE A 227 10.20 1.78 14.52
CA PHE A 227 11.43 1.39 13.84
C PHE A 227 11.21 0.17 12.96
N ALA A 228 12.09 -0.06 11.99
CA ALA A 228 12.04 -1.23 11.13
C ALA A 228 12.35 -2.51 11.95
N PRO A 229 11.46 -3.51 11.93
CA PRO A 229 11.68 -4.77 12.65
C PRO A 229 12.66 -5.70 11.94
N VAL A 230 12.88 -5.49 10.64
CA VAL A 230 13.69 -6.32 9.74
C VAL A 230 14.29 -5.47 8.62
N ASP A 231 15.23 -6.05 7.87
CA ASP A 231 15.65 -5.54 6.57
C ASP A 231 14.57 -5.83 5.52
N GLY A 232 14.33 -4.92 4.58
CA GLY A 232 13.32 -5.11 3.55
C GLY A 232 12.93 -3.83 2.82
N VAL A 233 11.71 -3.83 2.27
CA VAL A 233 11.14 -2.71 1.49
C VAL A 233 9.81 -2.28 2.08
N VAL A 234 9.60 -0.97 2.17
CA VAL A 234 8.30 -0.39 2.53
C VAL A 234 7.34 -0.56 1.36
N GLU A 235 6.35 -1.43 1.52
CA GLU A 235 5.38 -1.73 0.46
C GLU A 235 4.30 -0.66 0.36
N ASN A 236 3.69 -0.32 1.48
CA ASN A 236 2.59 0.63 1.51
C ASN A 236 2.48 1.42 2.81
N ILE A 237 2.25 2.70 2.67
CA ILE A 237 1.87 3.61 3.75
C ILE A 237 0.58 4.31 3.31
N PRO A 238 -0.55 4.07 3.97
CA PRO A 238 -1.82 4.71 3.62
C PRO A 238 -1.75 6.23 3.86
N LYS A 239 -2.61 6.99 3.18
CA LYS A 239 -2.69 8.46 3.34
C LYS A 239 -2.91 8.89 4.79
N SER A 240 -3.66 8.10 5.56
CA SER A 240 -3.91 8.28 7.00
C SER A 240 -2.70 7.95 7.90
N LYS A 241 -1.58 7.49 7.34
CA LYS A 241 -0.27 7.30 8.00
C LYS A 241 -0.26 6.45 9.29
N HIS A 242 -1.36 5.80 9.61
CA HIS A 242 -1.51 5.02 10.85
C HIS A 242 -0.90 3.61 10.76
N ALA A 243 -0.50 3.19 9.58
CA ALA A 243 0.05 1.86 9.36
C ALA A 243 1.21 1.88 8.35
N ILE A 244 2.10 0.88 8.46
CA ILE A 244 3.18 0.64 7.51
C ILE A 244 3.18 -0.85 7.17
N ALA A 245 3.12 -1.16 5.87
CA ALA A 245 3.34 -2.50 5.36
C ALA A 245 4.77 -2.62 4.82
N ILE A 246 5.44 -3.74 5.16
CA ILE A 246 6.84 -4.02 4.83
C ILE A 246 6.90 -5.42 4.24
N THR A 247 7.64 -5.57 3.15
CA THR A 247 8.08 -6.87 2.64
C THR A 247 9.52 -7.08 3.07
N ALA A 248 9.77 -8.08 3.90
CA ALA A 248 11.11 -8.43 4.34
C ALA A 248 11.92 -9.13 3.22
N ASP A 249 13.24 -9.14 3.33
CA ASP A 249 14.13 -9.76 2.33
C ASP A 249 13.89 -11.29 2.16
N ASN A 250 13.19 -11.93 3.10
CA ASN A 250 12.76 -13.34 3.04
C ASN A 250 11.27 -13.51 2.66
N ASP A 251 10.67 -12.51 2.03
CA ASP A 251 9.28 -12.46 1.57
C ASP A 251 8.22 -12.46 2.69
N ALA A 252 8.58 -12.26 3.97
CA ALA A 252 7.58 -12.05 5.01
C ALA A 252 6.88 -10.70 4.84
N ASN A 253 5.56 -10.72 4.78
CA ASN A 253 4.73 -9.53 4.67
C ASN A 253 4.30 -9.05 6.05
N ILE A 254 4.87 -7.95 6.51
CA ILE A 254 4.71 -7.45 7.88
C ILE A 254 3.84 -6.21 7.85
N LEU A 255 2.81 -6.18 8.68
CA LEU A 255 1.98 -5.00 8.93
C LEU A 255 2.24 -4.49 10.34
N ILE A 256 2.57 -3.22 10.48
CA ILE A 256 2.61 -2.48 11.75
C ILE A 256 1.45 -1.50 11.73
N HIS A 257 0.46 -1.67 12.63
CA HIS A 257 -0.75 -0.83 12.68
C HIS A 257 -0.78 -0.06 13.99
N VAL A 258 -0.53 1.24 13.97
CA VAL A 258 -0.32 2.07 15.15
C VAL A 258 -1.65 2.55 15.74
N GLY A 259 -2.06 1.92 16.84
CA GLY A 259 -3.34 2.16 17.50
C GLY A 259 -4.54 1.54 16.78
N LEU A 260 -5.69 1.48 17.46
CA LEU A 260 -6.95 0.99 16.89
C LEU A 260 -7.79 2.18 16.42
N ASP A 261 -8.47 2.03 15.29
CA ASP A 261 -9.34 3.04 14.64
C ASP A 261 -8.64 4.38 14.31
N THR A 262 -7.32 4.44 14.41
CA THR A 262 -6.53 5.64 14.16
C THR A 262 -6.49 6.06 12.68
N VAL A 263 -7.08 5.29 11.78
CA VAL A 263 -7.38 5.69 10.41
C VAL A 263 -8.25 6.95 10.36
N GLU A 264 -9.15 7.14 11.32
CA GLU A 264 -10.06 8.28 11.43
C GLU A 264 -9.34 9.60 11.70
N LEU A 265 -8.08 9.57 12.16
CA LEU A 265 -7.25 10.76 12.36
C LEU A 265 -6.77 11.39 11.07
N ASP A 266 -6.97 10.75 9.92
CA ASP A 266 -6.55 11.23 8.58
C ASP A 266 -5.09 11.75 8.54
N GLY A 267 -4.20 11.03 9.24
CA GLY A 267 -2.78 11.33 9.33
C GLY A 267 -2.39 12.35 10.41
N ASN A 268 -3.36 12.93 11.12
CA ASN A 268 -3.06 13.86 12.20
C ASN A 268 -2.40 13.14 13.38
N GLY A 269 -1.28 13.65 13.83
CA GLY A 269 -0.49 13.06 14.92
C GLY A 269 0.54 12.02 14.47
N PHE A 270 0.64 11.73 13.17
CA PHE A 270 1.64 10.83 12.57
C PHE A 270 2.61 11.59 11.66
N ASP A 271 3.89 11.28 11.79
CA ASP A 271 4.96 11.85 10.97
C ASP A 271 5.85 10.72 10.44
N VAL A 272 5.62 10.33 9.19
CA VAL A 272 6.31 9.25 8.50
C VAL A 272 7.65 9.74 7.97
N LYS A 273 8.71 8.93 8.13
CA LYS A 273 10.09 9.26 7.79
C LYS A 273 10.60 8.55 6.53
N VAL A 274 9.81 7.64 6.00
CA VAL A 274 10.13 6.82 4.81
C VAL A 274 9.04 6.96 3.75
N ALA A 275 9.29 6.51 2.54
CA ALA A 275 8.33 6.52 1.43
C ALA A 275 8.03 5.10 0.96
N ASN A 276 6.93 4.91 0.22
CA ASN A 276 6.65 3.66 -0.48
C ASN A 276 7.79 3.31 -1.43
N GLY A 277 8.19 2.04 -1.47
CA GLY A 277 9.32 1.54 -2.24
C GLY A 277 10.69 1.78 -1.61
N ALA A 278 10.78 2.44 -0.44
CA ALA A 278 12.04 2.67 0.24
C ALA A 278 12.62 1.37 0.80
N LYS A 279 13.90 1.11 0.54
CA LYS A 279 14.66 0.06 1.22
C LYS A 279 14.99 0.51 2.63
N ILE A 280 14.74 -0.35 3.59
CA ILE A 280 14.94 -0.13 5.02
C ILE A 280 15.82 -1.21 5.62
N LYS A 281 16.51 -0.85 6.69
CA LYS A 281 17.28 -1.78 7.52
C LYS A 281 16.70 -1.88 8.91
N LYS A 282 16.83 -3.05 9.52
CA LYS A 282 16.46 -3.29 10.93
C LYS A 282 16.99 -2.17 11.82
N GLY A 283 16.08 -1.49 12.53
CA GLY A 283 16.40 -0.36 13.40
C GLY A 283 16.29 1.02 12.76
N ASP A 284 16.00 1.15 11.47
CA ASP A 284 15.72 2.46 10.85
C ASP A 284 14.43 3.06 11.40
N LEU A 285 14.42 4.37 11.64
CA LEU A 285 13.23 5.09 12.10
C LEU A 285 12.23 5.24 10.94
N LEU A 286 11.07 4.60 11.06
CA LEU A 286 10.02 4.61 10.04
C LEU A 286 9.01 5.74 10.24
N MET A 287 8.62 5.97 11.51
CA MET A 287 7.56 6.90 11.85
C MET A 287 7.73 7.43 13.27
N THR A 288 7.24 8.64 13.50
CA THR A 288 6.96 9.16 14.85
C THR A 288 5.48 9.51 14.98
N PHE A 289 4.92 9.40 16.19
CA PHE A 289 3.54 9.76 16.45
C PHE A 289 3.33 10.38 17.82
N ASN A 290 2.31 11.22 17.92
CA ASN A 290 1.97 11.92 19.18
C ASN A 290 1.14 11.00 20.10
N LEU A 291 1.82 10.07 20.78
CA LEU A 291 1.18 9.08 21.67
C LEU A 291 0.20 9.70 22.67
N SER A 292 0.63 10.76 23.38
CA SER A 292 -0.21 11.41 24.40
C SER A 292 -1.39 12.18 23.80
N GLY A 293 -1.18 12.83 22.64
CA GLY A 293 -2.21 13.57 21.93
C GLY A 293 -3.31 12.67 21.38
N ILE A 294 -2.93 11.52 20.80
CA ILE A 294 -3.87 10.56 20.24
C ILE A 294 -4.64 9.85 21.37
N LYS A 295 -3.97 9.43 22.46
CA LYS A 295 -4.63 8.88 23.65
C LYS A 295 -5.67 9.84 24.27
N LYS A 296 -5.39 11.15 24.32
CA LYS A 296 -6.34 12.16 24.83
C LYS A 296 -7.61 12.27 23.97
N GLN A 297 -7.55 11.90 22.70
CA GLN A 297 -8.70 11.87 21.79
C GLN A 297 -9.53 10.59 21.95
N GLY A 298 -9.15 9.66 22.84
CA GLY A 298 -9.87 8.46 23.15
C GLY A 298 -9.44 7.21 22.38
N TYR A 299 -8.43 7.30 21.50
CA TYR A 299 -7.95 6.14 20.73
C TYR A 299 -7.08 5.22 21.58
N LYS A 300 -7.26 3.91 21.38
CA LYS A 300 -6.40 2.87 21.96
C LYS A 300 -5.13 2.77 21.16
N MET A 301 -3.98 2.91 21.81
CA MET A 301 -2.68 2.95 21.14
C MET A 301 -1.98 1.58 21.04
N ILE A 302 -2.65 0.50 21.50
CA ILE A 302 -2.15 -0.85 21.26
C ILE A 302 -1.87 -1.02 19.77
N THR A 303 -0.68 -1.51 19.45
CA THR A 303 -0.12 -1.51 18.09
C THR A 303 0.12 -2.96 17.66
N PRO A 304 -0.77 -3.56 16.86
CA PRO A 304 -0.57 -4.85 16.25
C PRO A 304 0.61 -4.87 15.27
N ILE A 305 1.41 -5.94 15.34
CA ILE A 305 2.50 -6.31 14.43
C ILE A 305 2.17 -7.69 13.92
N VAL A 306 1.83 -7.80 12.64
CA VAL A 306 1.27 -9.02 12.05
C VAL A 306 2.11 -9.45 10.85
N VAL A 307 2.42 -10.75 10.75
CA VAL A 307 2.94 -11.40 9.55
C VAL A 307 1.74 -11.90 8.76
N CYS A 308 1.42 -11.21 7.66
CA CYS A 308 0.17 -11.43 6.91
C CYS A 308 0.16 -12.73 6.10
N ASN A 309 1.32 -13.25 5.74
CA ASN A 309 1.52 -14.53 5.06
C ASN A 309 2.19 -15.57 5.97
N ALA A 310 1.83 -15.59 7.24
CA ALA A 310 2.41 -16.50 8.23
C ALA A 310 2.20 -17.99 7.87
N ASP A 311 1.16 -18.32 7.12
CA ASP A 311 0.83 -19.64 6.62
C ASP A 311 1.75 -20.15 5.50
N GLU A 312 2.55 -19.29 4.90
CA GLU A 312 3.57 -19.64 3.92
C GLU A 312 4.89 -20.11 4.57
N PHE A 313 5.02 -19.97 5.90
CA PHE A 313 6.20 -20.36 6.66
C PHE A 313 5.99 -21.68 7.40
N ALA A 314 7.06 -22.46 7.53
CA ALA A 314 7.01 -23.76 8.18
C ALA A 314 6.75 -23.65 9.71
N GLU A 315 7.24 -22.57 10.34
CA GLU A 315 7.03 -22.31 11.77
C GLU A 315 6.83 -20.81 12.02
N PHE A 316 5.86 -20.48 12.85
CA PHE A 316 5.64 -19.14 13.40
C PHE A 316 5.57 -19.21 14.92
N LYS A 317 6.30 -18.35 15.62
CA LYS A 317 6.27 -18.29 17.08
C LYS A 317 6.47 -16.86 17.59
N THR A 318 5.61 -16.43 18.50
CA THR A 318 5.85 -15.23 19.31
C THR A 318 6.83 -15.59 20.43
N VAL A 319 7.89 -14.79 20.60
CA VAL A 319 8.96 -15.08 21.55
C VAL A 319 9.05 -14.06 22.70
N ALA A 320 8.31 -12.96 22.61
CA ALA A 320 8.27 -11.91 23.63
C ALA A 320 7.05 -12.03 24.53
N ASP A 321 7.25 -11.71 25.80
CA ASP A 321 6.22 -11.52 26.84
C ASP A 321 6.66 -10.42 27.79
N GLY A 322 5.74 -9.53 28.17
CA GLY A 322 6.01 -8.41 29.08
C GLY A 322 6.69 -7.20 28.40
N ASP A 323 7.58 -6.52 29.11
CA ASP A 323 8.21 -5.30 28.61
C ASP A 323 9.25 -5.60 27.53
N VAL A 324 9.19 -4.86 26.42
CA VAL A 324 10.11 -4.98 25.28
C VAL A 324 10.70 -3.62 24.91
N ASN A 325 11.96 -3.64 24.50
CA ASN A 325 12.63 -2.48 23.91
C ASN A 325 12.69 -2.63 22.38
N VAL A 326 12.92 -1.52 21.70
CA VAL A 326 13.22 -1.55 20.27
C VAL A 326 14.44 -2.43 20.01
N GLY A 327 14.30 -3.37 19.10
CA GLY A 327 15.38 -4.31 18.76
C GLY A 327 15.32 -5.67 19.44
N ASP A 328 14.53 -5.82 20.53
CA ASP A 328 14.31 -7.13 21.16
C ASP A 328 13.53 -8.04 20.22
N ASP A 329 13.88 -9.30 20.10
CA ASP A 329 13.18 -10.24 19.23
C ASP A 329 11.78 -10.56 19.78
N VAL A 330 10.75 -10.40 18.94
CA VAL A 330 9.35 -10.58 19.35
C VAL A 330 8.62 -11.69 18.57
N ILE A 331 9.04 -11.97 17.34
CA ILE A 331 8.50 -13.03 16.50
C ILE A 331 9.66 -13.79 15.85
N ARG A 332 9.56 -15.12 15.82
CA ARG A 332 10.45 -16.02 15.07
C ARG A 332 9.62 -16.72 14.00
N ILE A 333 10.10 -16.71 12.77
CA ILE A 333 9.53 -17.47 11.64
C ILE A 333 10.63 -18.31 10.99
N VAL A 334 10.26 -19.49 10.48
CA VAL A 334 11.14 -20.41 9.77
C VAL A 334 10.55 -20.71 8.41
N ARG A 335 11.37 -20.60 7.38
CA ARG A 335 10.96 -20.89 5.99
C ARG A 335 11.09 -22.37 5.67
#